data_cc87d436d978bd4e3dd71fdbbf081fcd
#
_entry.id   cc87d436d978bd4e3dd71fdbbf081fcd
#
_cell.length_a   1.000
_cell.length_b   1.000
_cell.length_c   1.000
_cell.angle_alpha   90.00
_cell.angle_beta   90.00
_cell.angle_gamma   90.00
#
_symmetry.space_group_name_H-M   'P 1'
#
loop_
_entity.id
_entity.type
_entity.pdbx_description
1 polymer ?
#
loop_
_entity_poly.entity_id
_entity_poly.type
_entity_poly.pdbx_seq_one_letter_code
_entity_poly.pdbx_strand_id
1 'polypeptide(L)'
;MCDSVDSPLLILLVVTGVLTCEAQVCGRPPLGKRIVGGVESSEGAWPWQVDIQMRETGHICGGSIIARNWVLSAAHCFPNPSKVSSYILYMGRHQLNGYSQFEMLSQVQRVIVPEGYSYPQEGRDLALVQLRSPVTWSDRIQPVCLPHAGLQFDNGTLCYVTGWGHTQEGVSHTGAGALREVQVPLIDQSSCQEMYKIQASDSERVDILSDMICAGYMEGGKDSCQGDSGGPLVCLGANGTWIQVGVVSFGLGCAQRNRPGVYSKVSSFAGLIRSTVPEAQLLGNASKSRCQTPLILGLSFALVLFWRQ
;
A
#
# COMPACT_ATOMS: atom_id res chain seq x y z
N MET A 1 70.80 1.88 41.21
CA MET A 1 69.73 0.95 40.92
C MET A 1 68.49 1.81 40.63
N CYS A 2 68.16 1.99 39.37
CA CYS A 2 66.97 2.68 38.93
C CYS A 2 65.95 1.64 38.49
N ASP A 3 64.89 1.52 39.24
CA ASP A 3 63.74 0.68 38.83
C ASP A 3 62.85 1.51 37.92
N SER A 4 62.72 1.07 36.70
CA SER A 4 61.78 1.61 35.69
C SER A 4 60.41 0.98 35.94
N VAL A 5 59.43 1.83 36.28
CA VAL A 5 58.03 1.39 36.36
C VAL A 5 57.41 1.58 35.01
N ASP A 6 57.17 0.46 34.30
CA ASP A 6 56.37 0.44 33.05
C ASP A 6 54.92 0.63 33.40
N SER A 7 54.37 1.74 32.93
CA SER A 7 52.91 2.05 33.05
C SER A 7 52.20 1.55 31.79
N PRO A 8 51.23 0.62 31.89
CA PRO A 8 50.50 0.15 30.70
C PRO A 8 49.54 1.26 30.21
N LEU A 9 49.73 1.67 28.97
CA LEU A 9 48.89 2.60 28.27
C LEU A 9 47.55 1.89 27.91
N LEU A 10 46.49 2.19 28.63
CA LEU A 10 45.15 1.67 28.37
C LEU A 10 44.56 2.41 27.17
N ILE A 11 44.61 1.82 25.99
CA ILE A 11 43.94 2.34 24.78
C ILE A 11 42.46 2.02 24.86
N LEU A 12 41.64 3.05 25.18
CA LEU A 12 40.18 2.96 25.16
C LEU A 12 39.69 3.08 23.71
N LEU A 13 39.39 1.95 23.07
CA LEU A 13 38.72 1.93 21.77
C LEU A 13 37.27 2.36 21.93
N VAL A 14 36.97 3.61 21.60
CA VAL A 14 35.60 4.10 21.45
C VAL A 14 35.06 3.63 20.12
N VAL A 15 34.31 2.53 20.11
CA VAL A 15 33.54 2.11 18.94
C VAL A 15 32.33 3.03 18.81
N THR A 16 32.44 4.06 17.97
CA THR A 16 31.28 4.86 17.56
C THR A 16 30.44 4.02 16.59
N GLY A 17 29.43 3.34 17.12
CA GLY A 17 28.41 2.70 16.30
C GLY A 17 27.64 3.78 15.54
N VAL A 18 27.91 3.92 14.24
CA VAL A 18 27.06 4.71 13.35
C VAL A 18 25.76 3.92 13.19
N LEU A 19 24.74 4.29 13.94
CA LEU A 19 23.37 3.83 13.70
C LEU A 19 22.90 4.49 12.40
N THR A 20 23.03 3.78 11.29
CA THR A 20 22.37 4.15 10.05
C THR A 20 20.88 3.94 10.23
N CYS A 21 20.16 5.03 10.46
CA CYS A 21 18.71 5.03 10.36
C CYS A 21 18.36 4.89 8.87
N GLU A 22 18.21 3.67 8.37
CA GLU A 22 17.59 3.43 7.08
C GLU A 22 16.10 3.82 7.20
N ALA A 23 15.80 5.06 6.85
CA ALA A 23 14.42 5.47 6.65
C ALA A 23 13.86 4.62 5.50
N GLN A 24 12.97 3.70 5.82
CA GLN A 24 12.27 2.91 4.82
C GLN A 24 11.60 3.85 3.83
N VAL A 25 12.00 3.80 2.57
CA VAL A 25 11.45 4.66 1.51
C VAL A 25 10.29 3.94 0.87
N CYS A 26 9.06 4.40 1.10
CA CYS A 26 7.87 3.89 0.42
C CYS A 26 7.67 4.53 -0.96
N GLY A 27 6.87 3.89 -1.82
CA GLY A 27 6.36 4.46 -3.07
C GLY A 27 7.41 4.76 -4.14
N ARG A 28 8.58 4.10 -4.10
CA ARG A 28 9.66 4.27 -5.08
C ARG A 28 10.11 2.92 -5.63
N PRO A 29 9.43 2.41 -6.68
CA PRO A 29 9.75 1.12 -7.24
C PRO A 29 11.13 1.16 -7.92
N PRO A 30 12.07 0.27 -7.54
CA PRO A 30 13.41 0.25 -8.15
C PRO A 30 13.41 -0.11 -9.64
N LEU A 31 12.45 -0.95 -10.06
CA LEU A 31 12.31 -1.46 -11.44
C LEU A 31 11.22 -0.74 -12.23
N GLY A 32 10.57 0.28 -11.66
CA GLY A 32 9.44 0.99 -12.28
C GLY A 32 9.84 1.75 -13.53
N LYS A 33 9.38 1.31 -14.70
CA LYS A 33 9.39 2.10 -15.94
C LYS A 33 7.98 2.61 -16.18
N ARG A 34 7.85 3.91 -16.51
CA ARG A 34 6.55 4.54 -16.79
C ARG A 34 5.98 3.99 -18.09
N ILE A 35 4.84 3.27 -18.00
CA ILE A 35 4.10 2.77 -19.17
C ILE A 35 2.73 3.46 -19.18
N VAL A 36 2.16 3.71 -20.36
CA VAL A 36 0.89 4.39 -20.55
C VAL A 36 -0.13 3.45 -21.17
N GLY A 37 -1.30 3.29 -20.50
CA GLY A 37 -2.50 2.61 -21.03
C GLY A 37 -2.70 1.16 -20.58
N GLY A 38 -3.94 0.69 -20.39
CA GLY A 38 -4.35 -0.63 -19.90
C GLY A 38 -3.67 -1.84 -20.57
N VAL A 39 -2.47 -2.17 -20.12
CA VAL A 39 -1.56 -3.17 -20.69
C VAL A 39 -1.01 -4.08 -19.58
N GLU A 40 -0.35 -5.15 -19.98
CA GLU A 40 0.48 -5.94 -19.08
C GLU A 40 1.58 -5.06 -18.49
N SER A 41 1.70 -5.05 -17.15
CA SER A 41 2.73 -4.28 -16.46
C SER A 41 4.11 -4.90 -16.66
N SER A 42 5.18 -4.10 -16.57
CA SER A 42 6.52 -4.65 -16.47
C SER A 42 6.71 -5.39 -15.15
N GLU A 43 7.46 -6.49 -15.16
CA GLU A 43 7.76 -7.24 -13.94
C GLU A 43 8.48 -6.35 -12.91
N GLY A 44 7.98 -6.30 -11.67
CA GLY A 44 8.51 -5.49 -10.59
C GLY A 44 8.16 -3.99 -10.65
N ALA A 45 7.32 -3.56 -11.61
CA ALA A 45 6.88 -2.16 -11.69
C ALA A 45 6.04 -1.73 -10.49
N TRP A 46 5.30 -2.67 -9.91
CA TRP A 46 4.38 -2.43 -8.78
C TRP A 46 4.75 -3.34 -7.59
N PRO A 47 5.88 -3.07 -6.91
CA PRO A 47 6.43 -4.00 -5.91
C PRO A 47 5.60 -4.10 -4.62
N TRP A 48 4.58 -3.28 -4.46
CA TRP A 48 3.60 -3.36 -3.37
C TRP A 48 2.40 -4.23 -3.70
N GLN A 49 2.21 -4.67 -4.95
CA GLN A 49 1.07 -5.48 -5.33
C GLN A 49 1.08 -6.82 -4.61
N VAL A 50 -0.08 -7.20 -4.07
CA VAL A 50 -0.31 -8.46 -3.36
C VAL A 50 -1.43 -9.23 -4.03
N ASP A 51 -1.22 -10.53 -4.23
CA ASP A 51 -2.24 -11.49 -4.62
C ASP A 51 -2.80 -12.16 -3.36
N ILE A 52 -4.08 -11.96 -3.10
CA ILE A 52 -4.80 -12.57 -1.98
C ILE A 52 -5.58 -13.75 -2.50
N GLN A 53 -5.27 -14.92 -1.97
CA GLN A 53 -5.91 -16.17 -2.35
C GLN A 53 -6.65 -16.81 -1.20
N MET A 54 -7.76 -17.47 -1.53
CA MET A 54 -8.38 -18.43 -0.66
C MET A 54 -7.87 -19.83 -1.05
N ARG A 55 -7.52 -20.65 -0.06
CA ARG A 55 -6.89 -21.98 -0.29
C ARG A 55 -7.67 -22.88 -1.23
N GLU A 56 -9.00 -22.77 -1.23
CA GLU A 56 -9.88 -23.65 -1.98
C GLU A 56 -10.20 -23.13 -3.38
N THR A 57 -10.16 -21.81 -3.58
CA THR A 57 -10.65 -21.16 -4.82
C THR A 57 -9.57 -20.40 -5.59
N GLY A 58 -8.37 -20.23 -5.03
CA GLY A 58 -7.30 -19.44 -5.64
C GLY A 58 -7.49 -17.93 -5.44
N HIS A 59 -7.10 -17.15 -6.44
CA HIS A 59 -7.15 -15.69 -6.42
C HIS A 59 -8.56 -15.17 -6.16
N ILE A 60 -8.70 -14.27 -5.17
CA ILE A 60 -9.98 -13.65 -4.82
C ILE A 60 -9.91 -12.13 -4.83
N CYS A 61 -8.75 -11.55 -4.49
CA CYS A 61 -8.58 -10.11 -4.33
C CYS A 61 -7.12 -9.69 -4.53
N GLY A 62 -6.94 -8.41 -4.78
CA GLY A 62 -5.67 -7.73 -4.67
C GLY A 62 -5.45 -7.14 -3.27
N GLY A 63 -4.26 -6.60 -3.07
CA GLY A 63 -3.88 -5.83 -1.89
C GLY A 63 -2.59 -5.08 -2.14
N SER A 64 -2.14 -4.34 -1.14
CA SER A 64 -0.89 -3.58 -1.20
C SER A 64 -0.08 -3.65 0.09
N ILE A 65 1.22 -3.82 -0.02
CA ILE A 65 2.14 -3.81 1.12
C ILE A 65 2.28 -2.37 1.63
N ILE A 66 1.98 -2.14 2.90
CA ILE A 66 2.09 -0.82 3.55
C ILE A 66 3.17 -0.78 4.64
N ALA A 67 3.54 -1.95 5.15
CA ALA A 67 4.62 -2.16 6.11
C ALA A 67 5.11 -3.60 6.06
N ARG A 68 6.19 -3.94 6.78
CA ARG A 68 6.78 -5.31 6.75
C ARG A 68 5.79 -6.42 7.06
N ASN A 69 4.83 -6.16 7.94
CA ASN A 69 3.86 -7.16 8.40
C ASN A 69 2.42 -6.84 8.01
N TRP A 70 2.22 -5.81 7.16
CA TRP A 70 0.88 -5.31 6.92
C TRP A 70 0.58 -5.09 5.44
N VAL A 71 -0.58 -5.58 5.07
CA VAL A 71 -1.19 -5.40 3.74
C VAL A 71 -2.50 -4.65 3.92
N LEU A 72 -2.76 -3.71 3.01
CA LEU A 72 -4.02 -2.98 2.88
C LEU A 72 -4.84 -3.61 1.76
N SER A 73 -6.12 -3.85 2.00
CA SER A 73 -7.08 -4.42 1.05
C SER A 73 -8.51 -3.93 1.35
N ALA A 74 -9.51 -4.50 0.70
CA ALA A 74 -10.92 -4.21 0.97
C ALA A 74 -11.51 -5.17 2.00
N ALA A 75 -12.49 -4.71 2.79
CA ALA A 75 -13.14 -5.53 3.82
C ALA A 75 -13.99 -6.66 3.20
N HIS A 76 -14.63 -6.41 2.04
CA HIS A 76 -15.44 -7.42 1.35
C HIS A 76 -14.62 -8.63 0.87
N CYS A 77 -13.28 -8.50 0.74
CA CYS A 77 -12.40 -9.63 0.44
C CYS A 77 -12.31 -10.65 1.59
N PHE A 78 -12.77 -10.27 2.77
CA PHE A 78 -12.68 -11.09 3.99
C PHE A 78 -14.06 -11.28 4.63
N PRO A 79 -15.00 -12.00 3.97
CA PRO A 79 -16.34 -12.19 4.51
C PRO A 79 -16.33 -12.92 5.87
N ASN A 80 -15.23 -13.56 6.18
CA ASN A 80 -15.02 -14.27 7.45
C ASN A 80 -13.65 -13.90 8.03
N PRO A 81 -13.47 -12.67 8.59
CA PRO A 81 -12.16 -12.18 9.01
C PRO A 81 -11.53 -12.99 10.17
N SER A 82 -12.31 -13.82 10.88
CA SER A 82 -11.82 -14.74 11.90
C SER A 82 -11.20 -16.04 11.33
N LYS A 83 -11.56 -16.46 10.11
CA LYS A 83 -11.01 -17.65 9.45
C LYS A 83 -9.69 -17.36 8.73
N VAL A 84 -8.73 -16.78 9.43
CA VAL A 84 -7.43 -16.35 8.86
C VAL A 84 -6.66 -17.47 8.17
N SER A 85 -6.83 -18.72 8.58
CA SER A 85 -6.16 -19.90 7.98
C SER A 85 -6.61 -20.19 6.55
N SER A 86 -7.75 -19.65 6.12
CA SER A 86 -8.25 -19.84 4.74
C SER A 86 -7.51 -18.98 3.73
N TYR A 87 -6.80 -17.92 4.17
CA TYR A 87 -6.17 -16.96 3.29
C TYR A 87 -4.66 -17.20 3.17
N ILE A 88 -4.15 -17.00 1.96
CA ILE A 88 -2.72 -16.99 1.63
C ILE A 88 -2.44 -15.73 0.80
N LEU A 89 -1.36 -15.01 1.13
CA LEU A 89 -0.93 -13.82 0.43
C LEU A 89 0.39 -14.08 -0.28
N TYR A 90 0.46 -13.66 -1.55
CA TYR A 90 1.69 -13.70 -2.35
C TYR A 90 2.15 -12.29 -2.69
N MET A 91 3.39 -12.00 -2.42
CA MET A 91 4.08 -10.75 -2.70
C MET A 91 5.20 -10.99 -3.71
N GLY A 92 5.55 -9.98 -4.51
CA GLY A 92 6.59 -10.12 -5.54
C GLY A 92 6.17 -10.97 -6.75
N ARG A 93 4.87 -11.28 -6.88
CA ARG A 93 4.28 -12.07 -7.95
C ARG A 93 3.95 -11.18 -9.15
N HIS A 94 4.25 -11.64 -10.36
CA HIS A 94 3.86 -11.00 -11.61
C HIS A 94 2.74 -11.79 -12.32
N GLN A 95 2.82 -13.12 -12.31
CA GLN A 95 1.83 -14.00 -12.95
C GLN A 95 1.08 -14.81 -11.90
N LEU A 96 -0.26 -14.90 -12.01
CA LEU A 96 -1.07 -15.75 -11.13
C LEU A 96 -0.74 -17.23 -11.30
N ASN A 97 -0.51 -17.66 -12.56
CA ASN A 97 -0.20 -19.03 -12.92
C ASN A 97 1.32 -19.16 -13.14
N GLY A 98 1.93 -20.11 -12.46
CA GLY A 98 3.36 -20.35 -12.56
C GLY A 98 4.11 -20.12 -11.25
N TYR A 99 5.40 -20.36 -11.30
CA TYR A 99 6.32 -20.15 -10.18
C TYR A 99 7.22 -18.95 -10.48
N SER A 100 7.42 -18.09 -9.49
CA SER A 100 8.42 -17.03 -9.54
C SER A 100 9.40 -17.19 -8.39
N GLN A 101 10.71 -17.20 -8.68
CA GLN A 101 11.75 -17.22 -7.65
C GLN A 101 11.77 -15.97 -6.77
N PHE A 102 11.02 -14.93 -7.17
CA PHE A 102 10.96 -13.64 -6.49
C PHE A 102 9.74 -13.50 -5.58
N GLU A 103 8.81 -14.48 -5.66
CA GLU A 103 7.61 -14.43 -4.85
C GLU A 103 7.88 -14.87 -3.40
N MET A 104 7.17 -14.23 -2.50
CA MET A 104 7.12 -14.59 -1.10
C MET A 104 5.68 -14.88 -0.70
N LEU A 105 5.48 -16.02 -0.05
CA LEU A 105 4.19 -16.45 0.50
C LEU A 105 4.14 -16.11 1.99
N SER A 106 3.02 -15.56 2.45
CA SER A 106 2.74 -15.41 3.87
C SER A 106 1.32 -15.85 4.23
N GLN A 107 1.16 -16.38 5.43
CA GLN A 107 -0.14 -16.64 6.03
C GLN A 107 -0.64 -15.38 6.75
N VAL A 108 -1.96 -15.31 6.94
CA VAL A 108 -2.61 -14.25 7.69
C VAL A 108 -2.55 -14.55 9.18
N GLN A 109 -2.18 -13.56 9.99
CA GLN A 109 -2.26 -13.63 11.45
C GLN A 109 -3.60 -13.09 11.94
N ARG A 110 -4.04 -11.95 11.42
CA ARG A 110 -5.36 -11.36 11.70
C ARG A 110 -5.79 -10.42 10.58
N VAL A 111 -7.10 -10.18 10.49
CA VAL A 111 -7.72 -9.19 9.62
C VAL A 111 -8.46 -8.20 10.50
N ILE A 112 -8.27 -6.91 10.27
CA ILE A 112 -8.95 -5.82 10.98
C ILE A 112 -9.76 -5.06 9.95
N VAL A 113 -11.07 -4.96 10.17
CA VAL A 113 -12.00 -4.17 9.38
C VAL A 113 -12.55 -3.03 10.24
N PRO A 114 -12.95 -1.88 9.66
CA PRO A 114 -13.56 -0.79 10.40
C PRO A 114 -14.84 -1.24 11.09
N GLU A 115 -15.09 -0.71 12.28
CA GLU A 115 -16.34 -0.95 12.99
C GLU A 115 -17.54 -0.45 12.17
N GLY A 116 -18.60 -1.24 12.14
CA GLY A 116 -19.82 -0.94 11.40
C GLY A 116 -19.72 -1.14 9.89
N TYR A 117 -18.67 -1.80 9.39
CA TYR A 117 -18.65 -2.29 8.00
C TYR A 117 -19.73 -3.37 7.82
N SER A 118 -20.49 -3.30 6.73
CA SER A 118 -21.51 -4.29 6.35
C SER A 118 -21.34 -4.77 4.91
N TYR A 119 -21.38 -3.83 3.94
CA TYR A 119 -21.14 -4.09 2.52
C TYR A 119 -20.59 -2.83 1.83
N PRO A 120 -19.94 -2.96 0.65
CA PRO A 120 -19.17 -1.88 0.04
C PRO A 120 -19.92 -0.56 -0.16
N GLN A 121 -21.19 -0.64 -0.60
CA GLN A 121 -21.99 0.56 -0.91
C GLN A 121 -22.35 1.39 0.33
N GLU A 122 -22.24 0.82 1.54
CA GLU A 122 -22.41 1.56 2.81
C GLU A 122 -21.08 2.16 3.34
N GLY A 123 -20.02 2.06 2.55
CA GLY A 123 -18.71 2.59 2.92
C GLY A 123 -17.93 1.68 3.87
N ARG A 124 -16.84 2.21 4.43
CA ARG A 124 -15.93 1.52 5.36
C ARG A 124 -15.30 0.24 4.79
N ASP A 125 -15.26 0.11 3.46
CA ASP A 125 -14.76 -1.08 2.78
C ASP A 125 -13.23 -1.09 2.69
N LEU A 126 -12.59 -1.28 3.84
CA LEU A 126 -11.14 -1.32 3.99
C LEU A 126 -10.76 -2.42 4.98
N ALA A 127 -9.66 -3.12 4.72
CA ALA A 127 -9.11 -4.12 5.63
C ALA A 127 -7.60 -3.91 5.82
N LEU A 128 -7.16 -4.04 7.07
CA LEU A 128 -5.76 -4.14 7.45
C LEU A 128 -5.44 -5.60 7.76
N VAL A 129 -4.58 -6.21 6.96
CA VAL A 129 -4.24 -7.63 7.03
C VAL A 129 -2.84 -7.76 7.62
N GLN A 130 -2.74 -8.35 8.81
CA GLN A 130 -1.46 -8.65 9.43
C GLN A 130 -0.93 -9.98 8.95
N LEU A 131 0.29 -9.96 8.44
CA LEU A 131 1.03 -11.14 8.02
C LEU A 131 1.60 -11.88 9.25
N ARG A 132 1.67 -13.19 9.19
CA ARG A 132 2.27 -14.02 10.25
C ARG A 132 3.78 -13.82 10.34
N SER A 133 4.43 -13.59 9.20
CA SER A 133 5.87 -13.34 9.11
C SER A 133 6.13 -12.05 8.34
N PRO A 134 7.11 -11.23 8.76
CA PRO A 134 7.46 -10.01 8.04
C PRO A 134 8.03 -10.34 6.66
N VAL A 135 7.74 -9.46 5.69
CA VAL A 135 8.35 -9.55 4.36
C VAL A 135 9.83 -9.14 4.41
N THR A 136 10.63 -9.73 3.53
CA THR A 136 11.98 -9.25 3.22
C THR A 136 11.89 -8.32 2.02
N TRP A 137 12.42 -7.10 2.17
CA TRP A 137 12.43 -6.14 1.07
C TRP A 137 13.35 -6.61 -0.06
N SER A 138 12.88 -6.42 -1.28
CA SER A 138 13.61 -6.68 -2.52
C SER A 138 13.18 -5.68 -3.59
N ASP A 139 13.77 -5.71 -4.77
CA ASP A 139 13.34 -4.87 -5.89
C ASP A 139 11.88 -5.13 -6.32
N ARG A 140 11.32 -6.28 -5.95
CA ARG A 140 9.95 -6.70 -6.28
C ARG A 140 8.98 -6.71 -5.09
N ILE A 141 9.48 -6.41 -3.89
CA ILE A 141 8.69 -6.35 -2.65
C ILE A 141 9.08 -5.09 -1.90
N GLN A 142 8.25 -4.04 -2.03
CA GLN A 142 8.45 -2.71 -1.44
C GLN A 142 7.11 -2.15 -0.98
N PRO A 143 7.07 -1.26 0.02
CA PRO A 143 5.82 -0.65 0.48
C PRO A 143 5.39 0.51 -0.41
N VAL A 144 4.09 0.71 -0.55
CA VAL A 144 3.50 1.94 -1.07
C VAL A 144 3.36 2.98 0.05
N CYS A 145 3.43 4.27 -0.29
CA CYS A 145 3.10 5.33 0.66
C CYS A 145 1.59 5.53 0.77
N LEU A 146 1.14 6.00 1.92
CA LEU A 146 -0.27 6.30 2.17
C LEU A 146 -0.47 7.80 2.39
N PRO A 147 -1.67 8.35 2.10
CA PRO A 147 -1.99 9.73 2.37
C PRO A 147 -2.32 9.94 3.85
N HIS A 148 -1.89 11.06 4.46
CA HIS A 148 -2.50 11.50 5.70
C HIS A 148 -3.91 12.07 5.44
N ALA A 149 -4.70 12.30 6.50
CA ALA A 149 -6.10 12.72 6.40
C ALA A 149 -6.35 14.01 5.60
N GLY A 150 -5.36 14.91 5.49
CA GLY A 150 -5.47 16.17 4.77
C GLY A 150 -4.86 16.18 3.37
N LEU A 151 -4.26 15.09 2.91
CA LEU A 151 -3.70 15.03 1.56
C LEU A 151 -4.82 14.85 0.55
N GLN A 152 -4.86 15.76 -0.44
CA GLN A 152 -5.82 15.74 -1.54
C GLN A 152 -5.08 15.74 -2.87
N PHE A 153 -5.71 15.15 -3.85
CA PHE A 153 -5.33 15.19 -5.25
C PHE A 153 -6.46 15.87 -6.03
N ASP A 154 -6.10 16.65 -7.02
CA ASP A 154 -7.06 17.39 -7.85
C ASP A 154 -7.90 16.44 -8.72
N ASN A 155 -9.13 16.87 -9.03
CA ASN A 155 -9.96 16.22 -10.03
C ASN A 155 -9.21 16.13 -11.36
N GLY A 156 -9.32 15.01 -12.06
CA GLY A 156 -8.58 14.75 -13.30
C GLY A 156 -7.13 14.30 -13.11
N THR A 157 -6.60 14.22 -11.87
CA THR A 157 -5.27 13.65 -11.62
C THR A 157 -5.21 12.22 -12.14
N LEU A 158 -4.21 11.94 -12.99
CA LEU A 158 -4.02 10.59 -13.55
C LEU A 158 -3.36 9.68 -12.52
N CYS A 159 -4.07 8.61 -12.17
CA CYS A 159 -3.65 7.58 -11.23
C CYS A 159 -3.64 6.23 -11.92
N TYR A 160 -3.13 5.21 -11.26
CA TYR A 160 -3.05 3.85 -11.80
C TYR A 160 -3.76 2.87 -10.88
N VAL A 161 -4.52 1.97 -11.49
CA VAL A 161 -5.04 0.76 -10.87
C VAL A 161 -4.23 -0.41 -11.37
N THR A 162 -3.89 -1.33 -10.48
CA THR A 162 -3.14 -2.54 -10.83
C THR A 162 -3.82 -3.77 -10.25
N GLY A 163 -3.81 -4.86 -11.03
CA GLY A 163 -4.41 -6.11 -10.57
C GLY A 163 -4.41 -7.20 -11.64
N TRP A 164 -5.04 -8.30 -11.29
CA TRP A 164 -5.21 -9.48 -12.15
C TRP A 164 -6.67 -9.69 -12.54
N GLY A 165 -7.50 -8.68 -12.37
CA GLY A 165 -8.92 -8.72 -12.69
C GLY A 165 -9.22 -8.94 -14.17
N HIS A 166 -10.47 -9.16 -14.48
CA HIS A 166 -10.94 -9.43 -15.84
C HIS A 166 -10.58 -8.26 -16.76
N THR A 167 -10.23 -8.57 -18.01
CA THR A 167 -9.94 -7.57 -19.05
C THR A 167 -11.21 -6.97 -19.66
N GLN A 168 -12.33 -7.68 -19.52
CA GLN A 168 -13.68 -7.28 -19.92
C GLN A 168 -14.67 -7.96 -18.97
N GLU A 169 -15.88 -7.41 -18.87
CA GLU A 169 -16.94 -7.98 -18.05
C GLU A 169 -17.22 -9.43 -18.44
N GLY A 170 -17.12 -10.35 -17.46
CA GLY A 170 -17.35 -11.79 -17.65
C GLY A 170 -16.26 -12.56 -18.39
N VAL A 171 -15.14 -11.92 -18.78
CA VAL A 171 -14.02 -12.58 -19.46
C VAL A 171 -12.84 -12.73 -18.52
N SER A 172 -12.68 -13.93 -17.95
CA SER A 172 -11.51 -14.29 -17.14
C SER A 172 -10.22 -14.18 -17.93
N HIS A 173 -9.11 -13.95 -17.23
CA HIS A 173 -7.78 -14.01 -17.84
C HIS A 173 -7.56 -15.34 -18.57
N THR A 174 -7.18 -15.25 -19.84
CA THR A 174 -6.64 -16.39 -20.59
C THR A 174 -5.11 -16.35 -20.52
N GLY A 175 -4.48 -17.51 -20.27
CA GLY A 175 -3.01 -17.63 -20.24
C GLY A 175 -2.40 -17.53 -18.84
N ALA A 176 -1.20 -16.95 -18.74
CA ALA A 176 -0.40 -16.92 -17.49
C ALA A 176 -0.96 -16.00 -16.40
N GLY A 177 -1.95 -15.16 -16.71
CA GLY A 177 -2.53 -14.21 -15.75
C GLY A 177 -1.52 -13.17 -15.27
N ALA A 178 -0.85 -12.49 -16.21
CA ALA A 178 0.12 -11.44 -15.87
C ALA A 178 -0.55 -10.22 -15.22
N LEU A 179 0.14 -9.58 -14.28
CA LEU A 179 -0.29 -8.34 -13.64
C LEU A 179 -0.50 -7.25 -14.70
N ARG A 180 -1.61 -6.57 -14.62
CA ARG A 180 -1.98 -5.48 -15.53
C ARG A 180 -2.02 -4.15 -14.80
N GLU A 181 -1.93 -3.08 -15.59
CA GLU A 181 -2.06 -1.71 -15.11
C GLU A 181 -2.97 -0.92 -16.03
N VAL A 182 -3.77 -0.03 -15.47
CA VAL A 182 -4.60 0.91 -16.21
C VAL A 182 -4.51 2.30 -15.60
N GLN A 183 -4.34 3.31 -16.46
CA GLN A 183 -4.34 4.70 -16.04
C GLN A 183 -5.78 5.25 -16.09
N VAL A 184 -6.21 5.87 -14.99
CA VAL A 184 -7.56 6.44 -14.82
C VAL A 184 -7.47 7.82 -14.14
N PRO A 185 -8.28 8.82 -14.57
CA PRO A 185 -8.37 10.10 -13.88
C PRO A 185 -9.22 10.00 -12.61
N LEU A 186 -8.82 10.71 -11.56
CA LEU A 186 -9.66 10.92 -10.38
C LEU A 186 -10.88 11.75 -10.74
N ILE A 187 -12.00 11.43 -10.10
CA ILE A 187 -13.29 12.14 -10.27
C ILE A 187 -13.70 12.64 -8.88
N ASP A 188 -14.05 13.92 -8.78
CA ASP A 188 -14.57 14.47 -7.53
C ASP A 188 -15.90 13.84 -7.13
N GLN A 189 -16.22 13.90 -5.81
CA GLN A 189 -17.38 13.22 -5.24
C GLN A 189 -18.70 13.68 -5.88
N SER A 190 -18.84 14.98 -6.17
CA SER A 190 -20.08 15.54 -6.74
C SER A 190 -20.29 15.09 -8.17
N SER A 191 -19.26 15.14 -8.99
CA SER A 191 -19.30 14.66 -10.38
C SER A 191 -19.57 13.16 -10.44
N CYS A 192 -18.92 12.38 -9.59
CA CYS A 192 -19.17 10.94 -9.49
C CYS A 192 -20.62 10.63 -9.10
N GLN A 193 -21.16 11.34 -8.09
CA GLN A 193 -22.55 11.17 -7.67
C GLN A 193 -23.53 11.49 -8.80
N GLU A 194 -23.30 12.55 -9.58
CA GLU A 194 -24.14 12.89 -10.73
C GLU A 194 -24.05 11.82 -11.83
N MET A 195 -22.85 11.25 -12.11
CA MET A 195 -22.70 10.16 -13.06
C MET A 195 -23.52 8.94 -12.66
N TYR A 196 -23.52 8.56 -11.37
CA TYR A 196 -24.29 7.43 -10.85
C TYR A 196 -25.82 7.66 -10.86
N LYS A 197 -26.29 8.91 -10.95
CA LYS A 197 -27.71 9.25 -11.12
C LYS A 197 -28.20 9.13 -12.57
N ILE A 198 -27.28 9.19 -13.56
CA ILE A 198 -27.67 9.13 -14.99
C ILE A 198 -28.20 7.74 -15.30
N GLN A 199 -29.45 7.66 -15.78
CA GLN A 199 -30.14 6.44 -16.23
C GLN A 199 -30.10 5.28 -15.18
N ALA A 200 -29.99 5.63 -13.89
CA ALA A 200 -30.00 4.62 -12.84
C ALA A 200 -31.42 4.11 -12.64
N SER A 201 -31.59 2.80 -12.67
CA SER A 201 -32.76 2.11 -12.11
C SER A 201 -32.73 2.23 -10.57
N ASP A 202 -33.86 1.98 -9.90
CA ASP A 202 -33.90 2.06 -8.43
C ASP A 202 -32.91 1.09 -7.76
N SER A 203 -32.61 -0.05 -8.40
CA SER A 203 -31.63 -1.05 -7.93
C SER A 203 -30.16 -0.63 -8.17
N GLU A 204 -29.91 0.35 -9.01
CA GLU A 204 -28.55 0.86 -9.35
C GLU A 204 -28.23 2.18 -8.65
N ARG A 205 -29.14 2.70 -7.83
CA ARG A 205 -28.89 3.92 -7.06
C ARG A 205 -27.84 3.66 -5.99
N VAL A 206 -26.74 4.39 -6.08
CA VAL A 206 -25.63 4.37 -5.15
C VAL A 206 -25.33 5.79 -4.70
N ASP A 207 -25.20 5.99 -3.40
CA ASP A 207 -24.74 7.23 -2.82
C ASP A 207 -23.22 7.17 -2.65
N ILE A 208 -22.50 8.15 -3.23
CA ILE A 208 -21.05 8.26 -3.09
C ILE A 208 -20.74 8.95 -1.76
N LEU A 209 -20.31 8.17 -0.78
CA LEU A 209 -20.06 8.63 0.59
C LEU A 209 -18.71 9.36 0.71
N SER A 210 -18.53 10.07 1.84
CA SER A 210 -17.31 10.89 2.08
C SER A 210 -16.02 10.07 2.23
N ASP A 211 -16.14 8.77 2.54
CA ASP A 211 -15.04 7.82 2.62
C ASP A 211 -14.81 7.05 1.31
N MET A 212 -15.43 7.51 0.21
CA MET A 212 -15.26 7.00 -1.15
C MET A 212 -14.55 8.01 -2.04
N ILE A 213 -13.88 7.51 -3.07
CA ILE A 213 -13.27 8.28 -4.15
C ILE A 213 -13.53 7.55 -5.46
N CYS A 214 -13.77 8.29 -6.53
CA CYS A 214 -14.03 7.70 -7.84
C CYS A 214 -12.85 7.93 -8.79
N ALA A 215 -12.66 6.98 -9.70
CA ALA A 215 -11.73 7.14 -10.80
C ALA A 215 -12.22 6.36 -12.02
N GLY A 216 -11.99 6.91 -13.22
CA GLY A 216 -12.44 6.30 -14.47
C GLY A 216 -12.74 7.35 -15.53
N TYR A 217 -13.22 6.89 -16.66
CA TYR A 217 -13.61 7.74 -17.79
C TYR A 217 -15.14 7.80 -17.92
N MET A 218 -15.68 8.99 -18.21
CA MET A 218 -17.13 9.19 -18.41
C MET A 218 -17.66 8.33 -19.56
N GLU A 219 -16.88 8.20 -20.62
CA GLU A 219 -17.20 7.36 -21.79
C GLU A 219 -17.08 5.87 -21.53
N GLY A 220 -16.48 5.46 -20.40
CA GLY A 220 -16.14 4.07 -20.11
C GLY A 220 -14.90 3.57 -20.84
N GLY A 221 -14.78 2.27 -21.03
CA GLY A 221 -13.72 1.62 -21.80
C GLY A 221 -12.44 1.28 -21.04
N LYS A 222 -12.18 1.95 -19.91
CA LYS A 222 -11.02 1.68 -19.02
C LYS A 222 -11.43 1.83 -17.57
N ASP A 223 -11.29 0.76 -16.80
CA ASP A 223 -11.64 0.72 -15.39
C ASP A 223 -10.95 -0.47 -14.71
N SER A 224 -11.06 -0.56 -13.38
CA SER A 224 -10.87 -1.81 -12.63
C SER A 224 -12.05 -2.77 -12.89
N CYS A 225 -11.81 -4.06 -12.83
CA CYS A 225 -12.85 -5.07 -13.05
C CYS A 225 -12.82 -6.16 -11.98
N GLN A 226 -13.69 -7.16 -12.12
CA GLN A 226 -13.75 -8.33 -11.22
C GLN A 226 -12.37 -8.98 -11.08
N GLY A 227 -11.90 -9.18 -9.84
CA GLY A 227 -10.58 -9.68 -9.51
C GLY A 227 -9.55 -8.59 -9.14
N ASP A 228 -9.85 -7.29 -9.39
CA ASP A 228 -9.02 -6.18 -8.90
C ASP A 228 -9.43 -5.72 -7.50
N SER A 229 -10.55 -6.20 -6.97
CA SER A 229 -11.07 -5.90 -5.61
C SER A 229 -9.96 -5.91 -4.56
N GLY A 230 -9.92 -4.90 -3.70
CA GLY A 230 -8.89 -4.76 -2.67
C GLY A 230 -7.53 -4.26 -3.18
N GLY A 231 -7.33 -4.22 -4.50
CA GLY A 231 -6.10 -3.71 -5.12
C GLY A 231 -5.93 -2.20 -4.97
N PRO A 232 -4.72 -1.67 -5.25
CA PRO A 232 -4.41 -0.26 -5.04
C PRO A 232 -4.82 0.64 -6.21
N LEU A 233 -5.36 1.83 -5.90
CA LEU A 233 -5.38 3.00 -6.76
C LEU A 233 -4.26 3.93 -6.29
N VAL A 234 -3.23 4.13 -7.12
CA VAL A 234 -2.05 4.92 -6.77
C VAL A 234 -1.88 6.13 -7.66
N CYS A 235 -1.54 7.27 -7.06
CA CYS A 235 -1.24 8.50 -7.78
C CYS A 235 0.21 8.92 -7.53
N LEU A 236 0.83 9.56 -8.53
CA LEU A 236 2.18 10.06 -8.41
C LEU A 236 2.18 11.42 -7.73
N GLY A 237 2.80 11.53 -6.56
CA GLY A 237 2.99 12.79 -5.86
C GLY A 237 4.05 13.68 -6.53
N ALA A 238 4.06 14.97 -6.17
CA ALA A 238 4.94 15.98 -6.78
C ALA A 238 6.44 15.66 -6.68
N ASN A 239 6.84 14.88 -5.68
CA ASN A 239 8.24 14.46 -5.47
C ASN A 239 8.60 13.13 -6.17
N GLY A 240 7.73 12.61 -7.06
CA GLY A 240 7.93 11.35 -7.76
C GLY A 240 7.68 10.10 -6.90
N THR A 241 6.96 10.24 -5.78
CA THR A 241 6.60 9.14 -4.89
C THR A 241 5.18 8.66 -5.16
N TRP A 242 4.98 7.36 -5.28
CA TRP A 242 3.65 6.77 -5.43
C TRP A 242 2.91 6.72 -4.11
N ILE A 243 1.68 7.21 -4.11
CA ILE A 243 0.81 7.30 -2.93
C ILE A 243 -0.50 6.57 -3.25
N GLN A 244 -0.87 5.61 -2.44
CA GLN A 244 -2.14 4.89 -2.59
C GLN A 244 -3.29 5.72 -2.02
N VAL A 245 -4.11 6.26 -2.91
CA VAL A 245 -5.24 7.13 -2.55
C VAL A 245 -6.55 6.36 -2.38
N GLY A 246 -6.64 5.18 -3.01
CA GLY A 246 -7.84 4.33 -2.98
C GLY A 246 -7.53 2.85 -2.87
N VAL A 247 -8.54 2.09 -2.45
CA VAL A 247 -8.61 0.63 -2.49
C VAL A 247 -9.81 0.26 -3.34
N VAL A 248 -9.63 -0.60 -4.35
CA VAL A 248 -10.72 -1.04 -5.24
C VAL A 248 -11.84 -1.65 -4.39
N SER A 249 -13.05 -1.06 -4.46
CA SER A 249 -14.19 -1.44 -3.65
C SER A 249 -15.32 -2.03 -4.51
N PHE A 250 -15.97 -1.22 -5.34
CA PHE A 250 -17.04 -1.69 -6.19
C PHE A 250 -17.17 -0.85 -7.47
N GLY A 251 -17.97 -1.37 -8.42
CA GLY A 251 -18.43 -0.67 -9.60
C GLY A 251 -19.73 -1.30 -10.10
N LEU A 252 -20.51 -0.57 -10.88
CA LEU A 252 -21.68 -1.11 -11.59
C LEU A 252 -21.25 -1.55 -13.00
N GLY A 253 -20.93 -2.84 -13.15
CA GLY A 253 -20.27 -3.39 -14.34
C GLY A 253 -18.77 -3.05 -14.38
N CYS A 254 -18.13 -3.28 -15.54
CA CYS A 254 -16.73 -2.92 -15.77
C CYS A 254 -16.64 -1.94 -16.94
N ALA A 255 -16.01 -0.80 -16.72
CA ALA A 255 -15.76 0.24 -17.72
C ALA A 255 -17.01 0.71 -18.49
N GLN A 256 -18.16 0.72 -17.84
CA GLN A 256 -19.41 1.17 -18.44
C GLN A 256 -19.48 2.72 -18.46
N ARG A 257 -20.19 3.28 -19.45
CA ARG A 257 -20.41 4.69 -19.54
C ARG A 257 -21.15 5.24 -18.32
N ASN A 258 -20.67 6.34 -17.76
CA ASN A 258 -21.21 6.98 -16.54
C ASN A 258 -21.19 6.07 -15.29
N ARG A 259 -20.33 5.08 -15.26
CA ARG A 259 -20.14 4.16 -14.12
C ARG A 259 -18.66 4.01 -13.82
N PRO A 260 -18.00 5.09 -13.30
CA PRO A 260 -16.60 4.98 -12.88
C PRO A 260 -16.46 4.01 -11.71
N GLY A 261 -15.26 3.46 -11.53
CA GLY A 261 -14.92 2.66 -10.36
C GLY A 261 -15.02 3.47 -9.08
N VAL A 262 -15.48 2.83 -8.01
CA VAL A 262 -15.55 3.39 -6.66
C VAL A 262 -14.53 2.69 -5.77
N TYR A 263 -13.77 3.49 -5.06
CA TYR A 263 -12.65 3.07 -4.22
C TYR A 263 -12.85 3.57 -2.80
N SER A 264 -12.44 2.79 -1.81
CA SER A 264 -12.36 3.27 -0.43
C SER A 264 -11.25 4.32 -0.32
N LYS A 265 -11.59 5.53 0.12
CA LYS A 265 -10.68 6.68 0.21
C LYS A 265 -9.71 6.51 1.37
N VAL A 266 -8.45 6.15 1.10
CA VAL A 266 -7.47 5.79 2.12
C VAL A 266 -7.24 6.90 3.15
N SER A 267 -7.25 8.18 2.75
CA SER A 267 -7.09 9.32 3.68
C SER A 267 -8.18 9.40 4.75
N SER A 268 -9.38 8.89 4.49
CA SER A 268 -10.48 8.81 5.47
C SER A 268 -10.18 7.82 6.60
N PHE A 269 -9.32 6.85 6.35
CA PHE A 269 -8.92 5.81 7.31
C PHE A 269 -7.53 6.06 7.92
N ALA A 270 -6.92 7.22 7.67
CA ALA A 270 -5.57 7.55 8.15
C ALA A 270 -5.41 7.41 9.68
N GLY A 271 -6.47 7.71 10.45
CA GLY A 271 -6.51 7.53 11.90
C GLY A 271 -6.43 6.06 12.31
N LEU A 272 -7.26 5.21 11.71
CA LEU A 272 -7.25 3.76 11.93
C LEU A 272 -5.91 3.14 11.53
N ILE A 273 -5.40 3.51 10.36
CA ILE A 273 -4.12 3.01 9.86
C ILE A 273 -2.99 3.38 10.83
N ARG A 274 -2.90 4.64 11.25
CA ARG A 274 -1.85 5.12 12.17
C ARG A 274 -1.89 4.42 13.52
N SER A 275 -3.07 4.18 14.07
CA SER A 275 -3.22 3.51 15.37
C SER A 275 -2.92 2.02 15.31
N THR A 276 -3.16 1.38 14.16
CA THR A 276 -2.99 -0.08 13.97
C THR A 276 -1.60 -0.43 13.44
N VAL A 277 -1.06 0.40 12.53
CA VAL A 277 0.20 0.20 11.81
C VAL A 277 1.09 1.43 11.96
N PRO A 278 1.71 1.66 13.13
CA PRO A 278 2.51 2.85 13.39
C PRO A 278 3.70 3.04 12.43
N GLU A 279 4.21 1.94 11.87
CA GLU A 279 5.30 1.90 10.90
C GLU A 279 4.87 2.27 9.46
N ALA A 280 3.57 2.32 9.15
CA ALA A 280 3.10 2.74 7.84
C ALA A 280 3.42 4.22 7.59
N GLN A 281 3.93 4.52 6.39
CA GLN A 281 4.35 5.87 6.04
C GLN A 281 3.17 6.67 5.46
N LEU A 282 2.61 7.55 6.29
CA LEU A 282 1.57 8.49 5.88
C LEU A 282 2.21 9.82 5.47
N LEU A 283 2.12 10.13 4.17
CA LEU A 283 2.68 11.36 3.60
C LEU A 283 1.68 12.51 3.63
N GLY A 284 2.17 13.70 3.96
CA GLY A 284 1.43 14.94 3.93
C GLY A 284 2.23 16.04 3.24
N ASN A 285 1.61 17.22 3.06
CA ASN A 285 2.24 18.37 2.41
C ASN A 285 3.50 18.88 3.11
N ALA A 286 3.87 18.32 4.28
CA ALA A 286 5.12 18.60 5.01
C ALA A 286 5.47 17.42 5.93
N SER A 287 5.90 16.28 5.39
CA SER A 287 6.54 15.28 6.25
C SER A 287 8.02 15.63 6.45
N LYS A 288 8.32 16.37 7.51
CA LYS A 288 9.65 16.34 8.11
C LYS A 288 9.82 14.95 8.70
N SER A 289 10.71 14.14 8.13
CA SER A 289 11.14 12.88 8.73
C SER A 289 11.64 13.18 10.15
N ARG A 290 10.88 12.73 11.16
CA ARG A 290 11.33 12.73 12.54
C ARG A 290 12.34 11.61 12.71
N CYS A 291 13.60 11.88 12.45
CA CYS A 291 14.68 11.12 13.03
C CYS A 291 14.67 11.42 14.52
N GLN A 292 14.21 10.50 15.35
CA GLN A 292 14.43 10.58 16.78
C GLN A 292 15.92 10.30 17.03
N THR A 293 16.72 11.36 17.19
CA THR A 293 18.05 11.23 17.76
C THR A 293 17.90 10.76 19.21
N PRO A 294 18.46 9.60 19.60
CA PRO A 294 18.55 9.27 21.00
C PRO A 294 19.44 10.33 21.66
N LEU A 295 18.94 10.94 22.73
CA LEU A 295 19.74 11.80 23.60
C LEU A 295 20.85 10.93 24.20
N ILE A 296 22.04 11.01 23.65
CA ILE A 296 23.24 10.50 24.31
C ILE A 296 23.61 11.51 25.37
N LEU A 297 23.28 11.21 26.63
CA LEU A 297 23.84 11.89 27.78
C LEU A 297 25.34 11.61 27.81
N GLY A 298 26.12 12.49 27.20
CA GLY A 298 27.57 12.46 27.26
C GLY A 298 28.03 12.81 28.69
N LEU A 299 28.46 11.79 29.44
CA LEU A 299 29.27 12.02 30.66
C LEU A 299 30.66 12.47 30.21
N SER A 300 30.89 13.80 30.21
CA SER A 300 32.22 14.36 30.07
C SER A 300 32.99 14.18 31.38
N PHE A 301 33.90 13.21 31.42
CA PHE A 301 34.90 13.15 32.45
C PHE A 301 36.04 14.15 32.13
N ALA A 302 36.09 15.24 32.87
CA ALA A 302 37.25 16.15 32.83
C ALA A 302 38.42 15.52 33.62
N LEU A 303 39.47 15.16 32.91
CA LEU A 303 40.75 14.80 33.53
C LEU A 303 41.47 16.05 34.00
N VAL A 304 41.51 16.28 35.30
CA VAL A 304 42.34 17.32 35.93
C VAL A 304 43.77 16.75 36.08
N LEU A 305 44.67 17.22 35.26
CA LEU A 305 46.11 16.97 35.44
C LEU A 305 46.65 17.86 36.56
N PHE A 306 47.00 17.29 37.70
CA PHE A 306 47.79 17.96 38.75
C PHE A 306 49.27 17.88 38.35
N TRP A 307 49.85 19.01 38.03
CA TRP A 307 51.30 19.21 38.04
C TRP A 307 51.75 19.47 39.49
N ARG A 308 52.64 18.64 39.99
CA ARG A 308 53.47 18.96 41.15
C ARG A 308 54.84 19.40 40.71
N GLN A 309 55.28 20.55 41.21
CA GLN A 309 56.64 21.05 41.22
C GLN A 309 57.55 20.18 42.08
#